data_1de31058bb1c1c1da5eb84870fd3e352
#
_entry.id   1de31058bb1c1c1da5eb84870fd3e352
#
_cell.length_a   1.000
_cell.length_b   1.000
_cell.length_c   1.000
_cell.angle_alpha   90.00
_cell.angle_beta   90.00
_cell.angle_gamma   90.00
#
_symmetry.space_group_name_H-M   'P 1'
#
loop_
_entity.id
_entity.type
_entity.pdbx_description
1 polymer ?
#
loop_
_entity_poly.entity_id
_entity_poly.type
_entity_poly.pdbx_seq_one_letter_code
_entity_poly.pdbx_strand_id
1 'polypeptide(L)'
;MPASHLITTAFELPGQRIEASLGIARGIVVRSRSIVGSFGTAIQTIFGGNISLYTSLCERARQEAYDKMLAQAAGLGANAIIGMRYDATEIGSGITEVLCYGTAVRVVPAAAG
;
A
#
# COMPACT_ATOMS: atom_id res chain seq x y z
N MET A 1 3.94 13.59 -6.12
CA MET A 1 3.60 12.73 -4.99
C MET A 1 4.38 13.10 -3.75
N PRO A 2 3.83 12.84 -2.59
CA PRO A 2 4.55 13.12 -1.35
C PRO A 2 5.83 12.30 -1.25
N ALA A 3 6.83 12.85 -0.62
CA ALA A 3 8.01 12.11 -0.25
C ALA A 3 7.63 11.01 0.74
N SER A 4 8.38 9.92 0.78
CA SER A 4 8.01 8.77 1.62
C SER A 4 7.91 9.14 3.12
N HIS A 5 8.68 10.12 3.59
CA HIS A 5 8.59 10.56 4.98
C HIS A 5 7.30 11.30 5.32
N LEU A 6 6.51 11.66 4.31
CA LEU A 6 5.18 12.27 4.51
C LEU A 6 4.07 11.23 4.44
N ILE A 7 4.41 9.97 4.49
CA ILE A 7 3.46 8.88 4.52
C ILE A 7 3.72 8.11 5.80
N THR A 8 2.68 7.96 6.62
CA THR A 8 2.86 7.37 7.93
C THR A 8 1.65 6.53 8.32
N THR A 9 1.88 5.55 9.19
CA THR A 9 0.79 4.81 9.83
C THR A 9 0.23 5.56 11.03
N ALA A 10 0.93 6.58 11.51
CA ALA A 10 0.45 7.43 12.59
C ALA A 10 -0.62 8.39 12.07
N PHE A 11 -1.32 9.04 12.99
CA PHE A 11 -2.36 10.00 12.63
C PHE A 11 -1.84 11.43 12.62
N GLU A 12 -0.56 11.60 12.85
CA GLU A 12 0.10 12.90 12.83
C GLU A 12 1.45 12.79 12.14
N LEU A 13 1.92 13.89 11.61
CA LEU A 13 3.26 14.00 11.04
C LEU A 13 4.00 15.07 11.82
N PRO A 14 4.97 14.69 12.67
CA PRO A 14 5.74 15.67 13.43
C PRO A 14 6.33 16.76 12.53
N GLY A 15 6.17 17.99 12.96
CA GLY A 15 6.67 19.13 12.18
C GLY A 15 5.75 19.57 11.07
N GLN A 16 4.60 18.91 10.91
CA GLN A 16 3.63 19.25 9.88
C GLN A 16 2.28 19.55 10.50
N ARG A 17 1.57 20.49 9.92
CA ARG A 17 0.20 20.80 10.32
C ARG A 17 -0.74 20.35 9.20
N ILE A 18 -1.76 19.60 9.57
CA ILE A 18 -2.75 19.14 8.61
C ILE A 18 -3.67 20.31 8.30
N GLU A 19 -3.67 20.73 7.04
CA GLU A 19 -4.46 21.86 6.59
C GLU A 19 -5.82 21.42 6.08
N ALA A 20 -5.88 20.25 5.45
CA ALA A 20 -7.13 19.73 4.90
C ALA A 20 -7.07 18.22 4.81
N SER A 21 -8.22 17.59 5.05
CA SER A 21 -8.42 16.17 4.81
C SER A 21 -9.10 16.03 3.45
N LEU A 22 -8.52 15.25 2.56
CA LEU A 22 -8.96 15.16 1.18
C LEU A 22 -9.67 13.86 0.86
N GLY A 23 -9.85 13.01 1.85
CA GLY A 23 -10.55 11.76 1.68
C GLY A 23 -9.62 10.56 1.77
N ILE A 24 -10.18 9.40 1.51
CA ILE A 24 -9.45 8.14 1.62
C ILE A 24 -8.78 7.85 0.29
N ALA A 25 -7.48 7.61 0.35
CA ALA A 25 -6.73 7.11 -0.79
C ALA A 25 -6.54 5.61 -0.59
N ARG A 26 -6.69 4.84 -1.65
CA ARG A 26 -6.51 3.40 -1.58
C ARG A 26 -5.95 2.86 -2.88
N GLY A 27 -5.26 1.73 -2.76
CA GLY A 27 -4.81 0.96 -3.90
C GLY A 27 -5.17 -0.49 -3.68
N ILE A 28 -5.72 -1.13 -4.68
CA ILE A 28 -6.19 -2.51 -4.60
C ILE A 28 -5.48 -3.31 -5.66
N VAL A 29 -4.98 -4.47 -5.25
CA VAL A 29 -4.36 -5.43 -6.15
C VAL A 29 -5.03 -6.78 -5.89
N VAL A 30 -5.46 -7.44 -6.94
CA VAL A 30 -6.07 -8.76 -6.84
C VAL A 30 -5.14 -9.76 -7.49
N ARG A 31 -4.85 -10.84 -6.78
CA ARG A 31 -4.03 -11.94 -7.29
C ARG A 31 -4.87 -13.20 -7.28
N SER A 32 -4.89 -13.89 -8.41
CA SER A 32 -5.62 -15.16 -8.52
C SER A 32 -4.64 -16.31 -8.57
N ARG A 33 -5.13 -17.48 -8.22
CA ARG A 33 -4.33 -18.69 -8.28
C ARG A 33 -3.81 -18.93 -9.70
N SER A 34 -4.58 -18.59 -10.73
CA SER A 34 -4.15 -18.79 -12.10
C SER A 34 -2.99 -17.88 -12.49
N ILE A 35 -2.93 -16.67 -11.93
CA ILE A 35 -1.80 -15.77 -12.16
C ILE A 35 -0.60 -16.22 -11.34
N VAL A 36 -0.83 -16.50 -10.06
CA VAL A 36 0.21 -17.01 -9.17
C VAL A 36 0.62 -18.42 -9.59
N GLY A 37 -0.28 -19.13 -10.25
CA GLY A 37 -0.04 -20.51 -10.68
C GLY A 37 1.14 -20.67 -11.60
N SER A 38 1.39 -19.73 -12.49
CA SER A 38 2.57 -19.80 -13.34
C SER A 38 3.85 -19.62 -12.54
N PHE A 39 3.80 -18.78 -11.50
CA PHE A 39 4.89 -18.68 -10.53
C PHE A 39 4.85 -19.85 -9.57
N GLY A 40 3.65 -20.28 -9.18
CA GLY A 40 3.45 -21.37 -8.24
C GLY A 40 4.05 -22.67 -8.71
N THR A 41 3.96 -22.94 -10.01
CA THR A 41 4.58 -24.13 -10.57
C THR A 41 6.09 -24.08 -10.42
N ALA A 42 6.68 -22.93 -10.71
CA ALA A 42 8.11 -22.75 -10.54
C ALA A 42 8.51 -22.87 -9.06
N ILE A 43 7.69 -22.31 -8.15
CA ILE A 43 7.95 -22.40 -6.74
C ILE A 43 7.92 -23.82 -6.25
N GLN A 44 6.92 -24.59 -6.67
CA GLN A 44 6.83 -25.99 -6.29
C GLN A 44 8.00 -26.82 -6.81
N THR A 45 8.49 -26.46 -7.98
CA THR A 45 9.63 -27.12 -8.58
C THR A 45 10.93 -26.79 -7.84
N ILE A 46 11.04 -25.57 -7.40
CA ILE A 46 12.20 -25.11 -6.67
C ILE A 46 12.30 -25.73 -5.30
N PHE A 47 11.28 -26.10 -4.57
CA PHE A 47 10.99 -26.61 -3.52
C PHE A 47 10.61 -26.38 -2.50
N GLY A 48 10.06 -26.93 -2.25
CA GLY A 48 9.39 -26.85 -1.07
C GLY A 48 9.99 -25.98 -0.06
N GLY A 49 9.37 -24.95 0.29
CA GLY A 49 9.79 -24.15 1.38
C GLY A 49 10.75 -23.03 1.09
N ASN A 50 10.85 -22.61 -0.13
CA ASN A 50 11.61 -21.39 -0.36
C ASN A 50 10.79 -20.18 0.06
N ILE A 51 10.83 -19.91 1.37
CA ILE A 51 10.02 -18.84 2.00
C ILE A 51 10.40 -17.48 1.45
N SER A 52 11.68 -17.27 1.12
CA SER A 52 12.10 -15.97 0.60
C SER A 52 11.45 -15.65 -0.75
N LEU A 53 11.13 -16.66 -1.54
CA LEU A 53 10.42 -16.43 -2.79
C LEU A 53 8.98 -15.99 -2.54
N TYR A 54 8.31 -16.61 -1.57
CA TYR A 54 6.97 -16.19 -1.17
C TYR A 54 6.99 -14.78 -0.61
N THR A 55 8.00 -14.46 0.19
CA THR A 55 8.15 -13.12 0.73
C THR A 55 8.28 -12.09 -0.38
N SER A 56 9.07 -12.39 -1.41
CA SER A 56 9.23 -11.50 -2.55
C SER A 56 7.92 -11.25 -3.29
N LEU A 57 7.11 -12.29 -3.45
CA LEU A 57 5.81 -12.15 -4.10
C LEU A 57 4.86 -11.30 -3.29
N CYS A 58 4.86 -11.47 -1.96
CA CYS A 58 4.03 -10.66 -1.08
C CYS A 58 4.48 -9.20 -1.08
N GLU A 59 5.78 -8.97 -1.05
CA GLU A 59 6.32 -7.61 -1.10
C GLU A 59 5.94 -6.92 -2.40
N ARG A 60 5.97 -7.63 -3.50
CA ARG A 60 5.60 -7.07 -4.81
C ARG A 60 4.12 -6.67 -4.82
N ALA A 61 3.24 -7.52 -4.31
CA ALA A 61 1.82 -7.21 -4.27
C ALA A 61 1.54 -5.99 -3.39
N ARG A 62 2.22 -5.90 -2.27
CA ARG A 62 2.07 -4.76 -1.37
C ARG A 62 2.61 -3.48 -1.98
N GLN A 63 3.74 -3.56 -2.67
CA GLN A 63 4.31 -2.40 -3.35
C GLN A 63 3.37 -1.89 -4.43
N GLU A 64 2.76 -2.79 -5.21
CA GLU A 64 1.80 -2.37 -6.22
C GLU A 64 0.57 -1.68 -5.61
N ALA A 65 0.04 -2.24 -4.52
CA ALA A 65 -1.10 -1.62 -3.84
C ALA A 65 -0.71 -0.24 -3.28
N TYR A 66 0.48 -0.14 -2.72
CA TYR A 66 1.02 1.13 -2.21
C TYR A 66 1.14 2.16 -3.32
N ASP A 67 1.71 1.79 -4.46
CA ASP A 67 1.88 2.70 -5.58
C ASP A 67 0.54 3.20 -6.10
N LYS A 68 -0.47 2.34 -6.13
CA LYS A 68 -1.83 2.73 -6.54
C LYS A 68 -2.45 3.70 -5.53
N MET A 69 -2.22 3.48 -4.25
CA MET A 69 -2.69 4.41 -3.21
C MET A 69 -2.05 5.78 -3.41
N LEU A 70 -0.74 5.82 -3.66
CA LEU A 70 -0.03 7.07 -3.89
C LEU A 70 -0.60 7.82 -5.10
N ALA A 71 -0.87 7.11 -6.17
CA ALA A 71 -1.42 7.72 -7.38
C ALA A 71 -2.79 8.32 -7.10
N GLN A 72 -3.64 7.61 -6.34
CA GLN A 72 -4.95 8.11 -5.99
C GLN A 72 -4.84 9.36 -5.11
N ALA A 73 -3.95 9.34 -4.13
CA ALA A 73 -3.73 10.50 -3.26
C ALA A 73 -3.26 11.72 -4.06
N ALA A 74 -2.39 11.49 -5.03
CA ALA A 74 -1.94 12.58 -5.92
C ALA A 74 -3.11 13.18 -6.69
N GLY A 75 -4.02 12.34 -7.16
CA GLY A 75 -5.21 12.81 -7.86
C GLY A 75 -6.14 13.61 -6.99
N LEU A 76 -6.09 13.41 -5.67
CA LEU A 76 -6.88 14.19 -4.71
C LEU A 76 -6.19 15.51 -4.32
N GLY A 77 -4.99 15.73 -4.80
CA GLY A 77 -4.23 16.93 -4.46
C GLY A 77 -3.48 16.84 -3.14
N ALA A 78 -3.28 15.64 -2.62
CA ALA A 78 -2.61 15.43 -1.35
C ALA A 78 -1.10 15.55 -1.48
N ASN A 79 -0.46 15.97 -0.39
CA ASN A 79 0.98 15.91 -0.28
C ASN A 79 1.44 15.06 0.89
N ALA A 80 0.50 14.38 1.55
CA ALA A 80 0.82 13.47 2.65
C ALA A 80 -0.31 12.46 2.81
N ILE A 81 0.00 11.34 3.48
CA ILE A 81 -0.97 10.31 3.82
C ILE A 81 -0.73 9.90 5.26
N ILE A 82 -1.78 9.94 6.05
CA ILE A 82 -1.72 9.53 7.46
C ILE A 82 -2.60 8.32 7.68
N GLY A 83 -2.36 7.62 8.77
CA GLY A 83 -3.16 6.45 9.14
C GLY A 83 -3.11 5.33 8.12
N MET A 84 -1.99 5.20 7.41
CA MET A 84 -1.85 4.20 6.36
C MET A 84 -1.89 2.78 6.95
N ARG A 85 -2.58 1.90 6.25
CA ARG A 85 -2.71 0.49 6.63
C ARG A 85 -2.67 -0.38 5.38
N TYR A 86 -2.28 -1.63 5.59
CA TYR A 86 -2.46 -2.69 4.62
C TYR A 86 -3.51 -3.66 5.14
N ASP A 87 -4.23 -4.28 4.23
CA ASP A 87 -5.15 -5.33 4.55
C ASP A 87 -5.07 -6.37 3.42
N ALA A 88 -5.29 -7.62 3.76
CA ALA A 88 -5.28 -8.69 2.76
C ALA A 88 -6.42 -9.63 3.08
N THR A 89 -7.24 -9.93 2.08
CA THR A 89 -8.43 -10.72 2.26
C THR A 89 -8.58 -11.72 1.13
N GLU A 90 -8.86 -12.97 1.46
CA GLU A 90 -9.22 -13.96 0.46
C GLU A 90 -10.68 -13.74 0.09
N ILE A 91 -10.94 -13.37 -1.16
CA ILE A 91 -12.28 -13.02 -1.62
C ILE A 91 -12.91 -14.15 -2.43
N GLY A 92 -12.18 -15.21 -2.66
CA GLY A 92 -12.64 -16.38 -3.37
C GLY A 92 -11.57 -17.44 -3.30
N SER A 93 -11.90 -18.66 -3.70
CA SER A 93 -10.93 -19.75 -3.66
C SER A 93 -9.70 -19.41 -4.51
N GLY A 94 -8.58 -19.21 -3.85
CA GLY A 94 -7.32 -18.87 -4.53
C GLY A 94 -7.25 -17.45 -5.05
N ILE A 95 -8.15 -16.56 -4.59
CA ILE A 95 -8.17 -15.16 -5.01
C ILE A 95 -7.97 -14.29 -3.78
N THR A 96 -6.94 -13.48 -3.78
CA THR A 96 -6.60 -12.61 -2.65
C THR A 96 -6.59 -11.16 -3.09
N GLU A 97 -7.24 -10.32 -2.29
CA GLU A 97 -7.16 -8.87 -2.44
C GLU A 97 -6.12 -8.34 -1.48
N VAL A 98 -5.25 -7.48 -1.98
CA VAL A 98 -4.33 -6.70 -1.15
C VAL A 98 -4.75 -5.24 -1.26
N LEU A 99 -5.03 -4.65 -0.12
CA LEU A 99 -5.50 -3.27 -0.02
C LEU A 99 -4.47 -2.45 0.76
N CYS A 100 -4.09 -1.31 0.20
CA CYS A 100 -3.32 -0.30 0.92
C CYS A 100 -4.16 0.95 0.95
N TYR A 101 -4.35 1.55 2.12
CA TYR A 101 -5.23 2.71 2.24
C TYR A 101 -4.74 3.63 3.35
N GLY A 102 -5.21 4.86 3.30
CA GLY A 102 -4.92 5.85 4.31
C GLY A 102 -5.71 7.12 4.02
N THR A 103 -5.57 8.11 4.89
CA THR A 103 -6.22 9.39 4.70
C THR A 103 -5.29 10.33 3.96
N ALA A 104 -5.72 10.75 2.79
CA ALA A 104 -4.99 11.74 2.00
C ALA A 104 -5.21 13.11 2.63
N VAL A 105 -4.13 13.81 2.92
CA VAL A 105 -4.20 15.11 3.57
C VAL A 105 -3.28 16.10 2.88
N ARG A 106 -3.57 17.36 3.09
CA ARG A 106 -2.67 18.43 2.72
C ARG A 106 -2.05 18.98 3.98
N VAL A 107 -0.73 18.98 4.01
CA VAL A 107 0.02 19.47 5.17
C VAL A 107 0.91 20.62 4.77
N VAL A 108 1.21 21.46 5.75
CA VAL A 108 2.17 22.54 5.62
C VAL A 108 3.11 22.45 6.82
N PRO A 109 4.32 22.99 6.73
CA PRO A 109 5.22 22.98 7.87
C PRO A 109 4.56 23.68 9.07
N ALA A 110 4.70 23.07 10.25
CA ALA A 110 4.19 23.68 11.46
C ALA A 110 4.97 24.95 11.74
N ALA A 111 4.28 25.96 12.27
CA ALA A 111 4.94 27.20 12.59
C ALA A 111 5.99 26.97 13.68
N ALA A 112 7.15 27.59 13.50
CA ALA A 112 8.19 27.55 14.51
C ALA A 112 7.70 28.38 15.72
N GLY A 113 7.83 27.84 16.87
CA GLY A 113 7.39 28.61 18.04
C GLY A 113 6.95 28.02 19.13
#